data_6dc66b5362985f89d3d7f2854d5a4a33
#
_entry.id   6dc66b5362985f89d3d7f2854d5a4a33
#
_cell.length_a   1.000
_cell.length_b   1.000
_cell.length_c   1.000
_cell.angle_alpha   90.00
_cell.angle_beta   90.00
_cell.angle_gamma   90.00
#
_symmetry.space_group_name_H-M   'P 1'
#
loop_
_entity.id
_entity.type
_entity.pdbx_description
1 polymer ?
#
loop_
_entity_poly.entity_id
_entity_poly.type
_entity_poly.pdbx_seq_one_letter_code
_entity_poly.pdbx_strand_id
1 'polypeptide(L)'
;MADHSPIYVGLLFSVTGDISTIETSQLRGTLFAIDEVNQAGGINGREIVPIHYDPQSSPGLYRVLAERLILENKINVMFGCYMSSTRKAVIPIIERWNRLLFYPTLYEGFECSSNIVYTGAAPNQNSIQLAEFMMENYGERVYLVGSDYIYPYESNRIMTDLVRQRQRGEKVGERYVPLDATGEDFKDVIADIKDKQPHFIFSTVVGNSTQLLYRAYADAGFDPRTMPIASLTTLEAELAQMGKGVGAGHVSAAPYFQSIATPKNIDSLEKFRTRFGTDVVPNAGWEAAYFQVHMFAQAMQLSGSDAIDALMPNLLGMEFDAPQGRVRIDPSNHHTCLFPRIGIANDEGQFTIVREATRAVHPDPYLIAHSLGDWTVSLKTPK
;
A
#
# COMPACT_ATOMS: atom_id res chain seq x y z
N MET A 1 9.74 28.72 -29.17
CA MET A 1 10.63 27.56 -29.18
C MET A 1 10.04 26.59 -28.17
N ALA A 2 9.93 25.32 -28.52
CA ALA A 2 9.47 24.31 -27.55
C ALA A 2 10.48 24.22 -26.40
N ASP A 3 10.01 24.20 -25.17
CA ASP A 3 10.85 24.00 -23.99
C ASP A 3 11.28 22.53 -23.95
N HIS A 4 12.57 22.27 -24.12
CA HIS A 4 13.17 20.92 -24.07
C HIS A 4 13.89 20.66 -22.75
N SER A 5 13.75 21.53 -21.74
CA SER A 5 14.35 21.32 -20.44
C SER A 5 13.76 20.07 -19.74
N PRO A 6 14.56 19.28 -19.02
CA PRO A 6 14.06 18.13 -18.27
C PRO A 6 12.99 18.52 -17.25
N ILE A 7 12.11 17.56 -16.95
CA ILE A 7 11.11 17.65 -15.89
C ILE A 7 11.68 16.95 -14.65
N TYR A 8 12.04 17.72 -13.64
CA TYR A 8 12.59 17.17 -12.41
C TYR A 8 11.47 16.77 -11.45
N VAL A 9 11.55 15.55 -10.89
CA VAL A 9 10.62 15.04 -9.88
C VAL A 9 11.38 14.55 -8.66
N GLY A 10 10.82 14.73 -7.47
CA GLY A 10 11.41 14.26 -6.21
C GLY A 10 10.97 12.85 -5.87
N LEU A 11 11.89 12.00 -5.42
CA LEU A 11 11.59 10.68 -4.91
C LEU A 11 12.01 10.60 -3.43
N LEU A 12 11.04 10.29 -2.56
CA LEU A 12 11.21 10.11 -1.12
C LEU A 12 10.84 8.67 -0.74
N PHE A 13 11.75 7.74 -0.99
CA PHE A 13 11.63 6.33 -0.63
C PHE A 13 12.87 5.89 0.13
N SER A 14 12.67 5.24 1.27
CA SER A 14 13.78 4.71 2.07
C SER A 14 14.35 3.44 1.43
N VAL A 15 15.66 3.43 1.19
CA VAL A 15 16.40 2.24 0.74
C VAL A 15 17.25 1.67 1.89
N THR A 16 17.28 2.36 3.02
CA THR A 16 17.83 1.90 4.30
C THR A 16 16.82 2.10 5.42
N GLY A 17 17.01 1.44 6.58
CA GLY A 17 16.08 1.46 7.72
C GLY A 17 15.03 0.34 7.67
N ASP A 18 14.12 0.34 8.65
CA ASP A 18 13.25 -0.81 8.98
C ASP A 18 12.20 -1.13 7.90
N ILE A 19 11.83 -0.15 7.07
CA ILE A 19 10.80 -0.27 6.03
C ILE A 19 11.43 -0.32 4.61
N SER A 20 12.75 -0.39 4.52
CA SER A 20 13.48 -0.26 3.24
C SER A 20 13.09 -1.27 2.16
N THR A 21 12.74 -2.50 2.53
CA THR A 21 12.33 -3.52 1.55
C THR A 21 11.09 -3.11 0.78
N ILE A 22 10.07 -2.64 1.50
CA ILE A 22 8.79 -2.25 0.91
C ILE A 22 8.99 -0.99 0.05
N GLU A 23 9.67 0.01 0.59
CA GLU A 23 9.89 1.27 -0.11
C GLU A 23 10.84 1.10 -1.31
N THR A 24 11.78 0.13 -1.26
CA THR A 24 12.59 -0.23 -2.43
C THR A 24 11.72 -0.79 -3.57
N SER A 25 10.71 -1.59 -3.26
CA SER A 25 9.76 -2.07 -4.27
C SER A 25 8.99 -0.91 -4.91
N GLN A 26 8.50 0.04 -4.11
CA GLN A 26 7.83 1.26 -4.61
C GLN A 26 8.76 2.15 -5.45
N LEU A 27 9.99 2.38 -4.99
CA LEU A 27 11.01 3.12 -5.73
C LEU A 27 11.26 2.48 -7.11
N ARG A 28 11.40 1.16 -7.17
CA ARG A 28 11.61 0.44 -8.43
C ARG A 28 10.40 0.53 -9.36
N GLY A 29 9.18 0.48 -8.82
CA GLY A 29 7.95 0.74 -9.58
C GLY A 29 7.92 2.14 -10.18
N THR A 30 8.28 3.14 -9.39
CA THR A 30 8.38 4.55 -9.84
C THR A 30 9.44 4.71 -10.94
N LEU A 31 10.65 4.18 -10.74
CA LEU A 31 11.74 4.28 -11.73
C LEU A 31 11.41 3.52 -13.01
N PHE A 32 10.73 2.37 -12.91
CA PHE A 32 10.29 1.62 -14.09
C PHE A 32 9.29 2.41 -14.93
N ALA A 33 8.31 3.05 -14.30
CA ALA A 33 7.35 3.89 -15.01
C ALA A 33 8.01 5.12 -15.64
N ILE A 34 8.97 5.76 -14.95
CA ILE A 34 9.77 6.87 -15.51
C ILE A 34 10.54 6.39 -16.75
N ASP A 35 11.19 5.23 -16.67
CA ASP A 35 11.92 4.64 -17.82
C ASP A 35 10.97 4.41 -19.01
N GLU A 36 9.77 3.84 -18.79
CA GLU A 36 8.78 3.62 -19.87
C GLU A 36 8.34 4.94 -20.51
N VAL A 37 8.03 5.96 -19.72
CA VAL A 37 7.64 7.28 -20.24
C VAL A 37 8.77 7.91 -21.05
N ASN A 38 10.00 7.86 -20.55
CA ASN A 38 11.17 8.43 -21.24
C ASN A 38 11.49 7.69 -22.54
N GLN A 39 11.41 6.35 -22.55
CA GLN A 39 11.59 5.53 -23.76
C GLN A 39 10.51 5.79 -24.83
N ALA A 40 9.31 6.16 -24.39
CA ALA A 40 8.23 6.58 -25.29
C ALA A 40 8.40 8.01 -25.84
N GLY A 41 9.50 8.70 -25.53
CA GLY A 41 9.80 10.07 -26.00
C GLY A 41 9.55 11.17 -24.96
N GLY A 42 9.34 10.79 -23.69
CA GLY A 42 9.10 11.72 -22.60
C GLY A 42 7.75 12.41 -22.65
N ILE A 43 7.58 13.45 -21.86
CA ILE A 43 6.37 14.28 -21.82
C ILE A 43 6.55 15.49 -22.74
N ASN A 44 5.82 15.53 -23.84
CA ASN A 44 5.97 16.56 -24.86
C ASN A 44 7.44 16.74 -25.33
N GLY A 45 8.19 15.65 -25.44
CA GLY A 45 9.61 15.66 -25.84
C GLY A 45 10.59 16.00 -24.71
N ARG A 46 10.12 16.10 -23.46
CA ARG A 46 10.93 16.39 -22.26
C ARG A 46 11.10 15.12 -21.43
N GLU A 47 12.32 14.83 -21.04
CA GLU A 47 12.66 13.69 -20.18
C GLU A 47 12.27 13.96 -18.72
N ILE A 48 11.75 12.94 -18.01
CA ILE A 48 11.57 12.98 -16.57
C ILE A 48 12.91 12.59 -15.90
N VAL A 49 13.43 13.46 -15.05
CA VAL A 49 14.67 13.23 -14.31
C VAL A 49 14.36 13.15 -12.82
N PRO A 50 14.47 11.95 -12.21
CA PRO A 50 14.21 11.77 -10.78
C PRO A 50 15.40 12.25 -9.93
N ILE A 51 15.11 12.94 -8.82
CA ILE A 51 16.04 13.26 -7.74
C ILE A 51 15.61 12.47 -6.52
N HIS A 52 16.38 11.44 -6.16
CA HIS A 52 16.10 10.56 -5.04
C HIS A 52 16.94 10.92 -3.82
N TYR A 53 16.28 11.01 -2.68
CA TYR A 53 16.91 11.04 -1.37
C TYR A 53 16.43 9.85 -0.53
N ASP A 54 17.34 9.26 0.26
CA ASP A 54 17.03 8.18 1.21
C ASP A 54 16.71 8.76 2.59
N PRO A 55 15.44 8.73 3.03
CA PRO A 55 15.05 9.25 4.35
C PRO A 55 15.22 8.23 5.48
N GLN A 56 15.76 7.04 5.22
CA GLN A 56 16.16 6.04 6.23
C GLN A 56 15.02 5.66 7.20
N SER A 57 13.80 5.55 6.71
CA SER A 57 12.59 5.28 7.50
C SER A 57 12.31 6.30 8.64
N SER A 58 13.00 7.45 8.66
CA SER A 58 12.91 8.47 9.71
C SER A 58 11.94 9.60 9.33
N PRO A 59 10.83 9.82 10.06
CA PRO A 59 9.91 10.94 9.79
C PRO A 59 10.60 12.31 9.81
N GLY A 60 11.60 12.50 10.68
CA GLY A 60 12.39 13.72 10.74
C GLY A 60 13.19 13.97 9.47
N LEU A 61 13.83 12.93 8.92
CA LEU A 61 14.57 13.03 7.66
C LEU A 61 13.62 13.21 6.47
N TYR A 62 12.46 12.55 6.44
CA TYR A 62 11.44 12.81 5.39
C TYR A 62 11.08 14.29 5.30
N ARG A 63 10.83 14.93 6.44
CA ARG A 63 10.53 16.38 6.51
C ARG A 63 11.66 17.22 5.95
N VAL A 64 12.89 16.98 6.40
CA VAL A 64 14.08 17.75 5.98
C VAL A 64 14.36 17.57 4.49
N LEU A 65 14.28 16.34 3.99
CA LEU A 65 14.57 16.02 2.60
C LEU A 65 13.46 16.50 1.64
N ALA A 66 12.18 16.49 2.08
CA ALA A 66 11.10 17.13 1.34
C ALA A 66 11.35 18.63 1.17
N GLU A 67 11.73 19.33 2.25
CA GLU A 67 12.04 20.76 2.20
C GLU A 67 13.26 21.02 1.30
N ARG A 68 14.28 20.17 1.35
CA ARG A 68 15.46 20.24 0.47
C ARG A 68 15.10 20.06 -1.01
N LEU A 69 14.26 19.06 -1.36
CA LEU A 69 13.76 18.87 -2.74
C LEU A 69 13.07 20.15 -3.26
N ILE A 70 12.28 20.81 -2.42
CA ILE A 70 11.55 22.02 -2.80
C ILE A 70 12.49 23.23 -2.94
N LEU A 71 13.32 23.48 -1.93
CA LEU A 71 14.07 24.73 -1.83
C LEU A 71 15.36 24.72 -2.65
N GLU A 72 16.09 23.60 -2.67
CA GLU A 72 17.35 23.50 -3.38
C GLU A 72 17.15 22.98 -4.81
N ASN A 73 16.35 21.91 -4.99
CA ASN A 73 16.15 21.27 -6.29
C ASN A 73 14.96 21.84 -7.08
N LYS A 74 14.16 22.75 -6.49
CA LYS A 74 13.01 23.41 -7.13
C LYS A 74 11.93 22.43 -7.60
N ILE A 75 11.73 21.33 -6.87
CA ILE A 75 10.76 20.29 -7.20
C ILE A 75 9.33 20.77 -6.92
N ASN A 76 8.44 20.53 -7.85
CA ASN A 76 6.99 20.78 -7.73
C ASN A 76 6.21 19.51 -7.42
N VAL A 77 6.67 18.34 -7.90
CA VAL A 77 5.99 17.06 -7.77
C VAL A 77 6.92 16.03 -7.14
N MET A 78 6.43 15.37 -6.09
CA MET A 78 7.13 14.31 -5.37
C MET A 78 6.35 13.01 -5.40
N PHE A 79 7.07 11.89 -5.39
CA PHE A 79 6.53 10.54 -5.23
C PHE A 79 7.17 9.91 -4.00
N GLY A 80 6.38 9.29 -3.13
CA GLY A 80 6.97 8.61 -1.99
C GLY A 80 6.14 8.61 -0.73
N CYS A 81 6.83 8.40 0.36
CA CYS A 81 6.35 8.09 1.70
C CYS A 81 5.66 6.72 1.77
N TYR A 82 5.89 6.01 2.87
CA TYR A 82 5.22 4.76 3.17
C TYR A 82 4.43 4.86 4.48
N MET A 83 5.11 5.02 5.61
CA MET A 83 4.45 5.10 6.91
C MET A 83 3.56 6.34 7.01
N SER A 84 2.44 6.22 7.72
CA SER A 84 1.59 7.38 8.03
C SER A 84 2.33 8.46 8.80
N SER A 85 3.29 8.09 9.66
CA SER A 85 4.15 9.04 10.37
C SER A 85 5.06 9.82 9.41
N THR A 86 5.62 9.19 8.37
CA THR A 86 6.47 9.87 7.37
C THR A 86 5.64 10.77 6.46
N ARG A 87 4.46 10.32 6.02
CA ARG A 87 3.52 11.16 5.25
C ARG A 87 3.10 12.39 6.05
N LYS A 88 2.67 12.21 7.31
CA LYS A 88 2.25 13.31 8.20
C LYS A 88 3.39 14.31 8.47
N ALA A 89 4.64 13.89 8.46
CA ALA A 89 5.79 14.77 8.58
C ALA A 89 6.02 15.63 7.32
N VAL A 90 5.63 15.13 6.13
CA VAL A 90 5.80 15.81 4.84
C VAL A 90 4.62 16.75 4.52
N ILE A 91 3.39 16.43 4.94
CA ILE A 91 2.18 17.23 4.65
C ILE A 91 2.38 18.74 4.91
N PRO A 92 2.82 19.19 6.10
CA PRO A 92 2.97 20.63 6.35
C PRO A 92 3.95 21.31 5.41
N ILE A 93 4.92 20.57 4.86
CA ILE A 93 5.92 21.10 3.94
C ILE A 93 5.31 21.29 2.55
N ILE A 94 4.66 20.26 2.02
CA ILE A 94 4.05 20.35 0.68
C ILE A 94 2.90 21.35 0.64
N GLU A 95 2.09 21.46 1.69
CA GLU A 95 1.01 22.46 1.79
C GLU A 95 1.57 23.88 1.88
N ARG A 96 2.59 24.11 2.73
CA ARG A 96 3.23 25.42 2.85
C ARG A 96 3.77 25.96 1.53
N TRP A 97 4.33 25.07 0.70
CA TRP A 97 4.99 25.46 -0.55
C TRP A 97 4.12 25.19 -1.80
N ASN A 98 2.86 24.77 -1.60
CA ASN A 98 1.92 24.38 -2.65
C ASN A 98 2.56 23.38 -3.64
N ARG A 99 3.02 22.23 -3.12
CA ARG A 99 3.65 21.16 -3.88
C ARG A 99 2.79 19.92 -3.88
N LEU A 100 2.91 19.06 -4.90
CA LEU A 100 2.13 17.86 -5.04
C LEU A 100 2.93 16.64 -4.58
N LEU A 101 2.30 15.80 -3.74
CA LEU A 101 2.79 14.47 -3.38
C LEU A 101 1.87 13.40 -3.96
N PHE A 102 2.43 12.43 -4.67
CA PHE A 102 1.78 11.16 -4.96
C PHE A 102 2.16 10.13 -3.89
N TYR A 103 1.18 9.60 -3.19
CA TYR A 103 1.34 8.68 -2.07
C TYR A 103 0.86 7.27 -2.44
N PRO A 104 1.79 6.30 -2.72
CA PRO A 104 1.46 4.99 -3.26
C PRO A 104 1.20 3.92 -2.20
N THR A 105 0.71 4.29 -1.02
CA THR A 105 0.59 3.37 0.10
C THR A 105 -0.83 3.36 0.65
N LEU A 106 -1.31 2.18 1.04
CA LEU A 106 -2.52 2.06 1.85
C LEU A 106 -2.34 2.82 3.18
N TYR A 107 -3.44 3.29 3.76
CA TYR A 107 -3.36 4.01 5.02
C TYR A 107 -4.66 3.91 5.82
N GLU A 108 -4.65 4.44 7.04
CA GLU A 108 -5.75 4.37 8.01
C GLU A 108 -6.98 5.23 7.66
N GLY A 109 -6.90 6.08 6.64
CA GLY A 109 -7.97 7.04 6.36
C GLY A 109 -7.92 8.29 7.24
N PHE A 110 -9.06 8.98 7.34
CA PHE A 110 -9.29 10.15 8.19
C PHE A 110 -8.36 11.35 7.91
N GLU A 111 -7.93 11.46 6.66
CA GLU A 111 -7.07 12.55 6.18
C GLU A 111 -7.45 12.90 4.74
N CYS A 112 -7.41 14.19 4.43
CA CYS A 112 -7.52 14.71 3.09
C CYS A 112 -6.62 15.95 2.98
N SER A 113 -5.73 15.96 2.01
CA SER A 113 -4.94 17.15 1.64
C SER A 113 -5.14 17.45 0.16
N SER A 114 -5.34 18.71 -0.17
CA SER A 114 -5.41 19.17 -1.58
C SER A 114 -4.07 18.98 -2.31
N ASN A 115 -3.01 18.75 -1.56
CA ASN A 115 -1.64 18.60 -2.05
C ASN A 115 -1.20 17.14 -2.17
N ILE A 116 -2.12 16.19 -2.00
CA ILE A 116 -1.83 14.75 -2.14
C ILE A 116 -2.79 14.08 -3.11
N VAL A 117 -2.25 13.21 -3.95
CA VAL A 117 -2.98 12.17 -4.68
C VAL A 117 -2.66 10.83 -4.02
N TYR A 118 -3.71 10.16 -3.50
CA TYR A 118 -3.60 8.89 -2.80
C TYR A 118 -3.83 7.75 -3.80
N THR A 119 -2.79 7.00 -4.14
CA THR A 119 -2.87 5.89 -5.09
C THR A 119 -2.88 4.51 -4.42
N GLY A 120 -2.61 4.46 -3.11
CA GLY A 120 -2.84 3.29 -2.28
C GLY A 120 -4.28 3.17 -1.78
N ALA A 121 -4.63 2.00 -1.25
CA ALA A 121 -5.99 1.69 -0.82
C ALA A 121 -6.44 2.51 0.41
N ALA A 122 -7.65 3.05 0.34
CA ALA A 122 -8.38 3.57 1.50
C ALA A 122 -8.98 2.39 2.32
N PRO A 123 -9.33 2.61 3.60
CA PRO A 123 -9.78 1.53 4.48
C PRO A 123 -10.98 0.73 3.95
N ASN A 124 -11.90 1.37 3.25
CA ASN A 124 -13.04 0.70 2.64
C ASN A 124 -12.70 -0.18 1.43
N GLN A 125 -11.48 -0.08 0.91
CA GLN A 125 -11.01 -0.85 -0.24
C GLN A 125 -10.13 -2.06 0.15
N ASN A 126 -9.97 -2.33 1.44
CA ASN A 126 -9.19 -3.47 1.96
C ASN A 126 -9.74 -4.00 3.29
N SER A 127 -9.91 -3.15 4.32
CA SER A 127 -10.27 -3.58 5.68
C SER A 127 -11.65 -4.23 5.75
N ILE A 128 -12.64 -3.67 5.03
CA ILE A 128 -14.02 -4.20 5.02
C ILE A 128 -14.04 -5.59 4.41
N GLN A 129 -13.44 -5.74 3.21
CA GLN A 129 -13.41 -7.03 2.49
C GLN A 129 -12.67 -8.10 3.28
N LEU A 130 -11.56 -7.71 3.95
CA LEU A 130 -10.82 -8.63 4.80
C LEU A 130 -11.63 -9.06 6.01
N ALA A 131 -12.26 -8.12 6.72
CA ALA A 131 -13.08 -8.42 7.88
C ALA A 131 -14.24 -9.37 7.53
N GLU A 132 -14.97 -9.07 6.43
CA GLU A 132 -16.05 -9.94 5.95
C GLU A 132 -15.54 -11.36 5.62
N PHE A 133 -14.47 -11.45 4.83
CA PHE A 133 -13.91 -12.74 4.44
C PHE A 133 -13.46 -13.56 5.66
N MET A 134 -12.78 -12.94 6.61
CA MET A 134 -12.30 -13.62 7.81
C MET A 134 -13.43 -14.11 8.68
N MET A 135 -14.44 -13.28 8.93
CA MET A 135 -15.59 -13.65 9.74
C MET A 135 -16.47 -14.74 9.10
N GLU A 136 -16.59 -14.76 7.78
CA GLU A 136 -17.35 -15.78 7.05
C GLU A 136 -16.67 -17.15 7.02
N ASN A 137 -15.34 -17.18 6.95
CA ASN A 137 -14.59 -18.42 6.70
C ASN A 137 -13.92 -19.00 7.96
N TYR A 138 -13.59 -18.16 8.96
CA TYR A 138 -12.85 -18.57 10.14
C TYR A 138 -13.62 -18.32 11.44
N GLY A 139 -14.44 -17.29 11.50
CA GLY A 139 -15.27 -16.94 12.66
C GLY A 139 -15.01 -15.53 13.18
N GLU A 140 -15.72 -15.12 14.24
CA GLU A 140 -15.92 -13.72 14.63
C GLU A 140 -15.06 -13.29 15.85
N ARG A 141 -14.08 -14.09 16.29
CA ARG A 141 -13.17 -13.75 17.41
C ARG A 141 -11.80 -13.37 16.86
N VAL A 142 -11.42 -12.09 17.02
CA VAL A 142 -10.16 -11.55 16.49
C VAL A 142 -9.19 -11.17 17.60
N TYR A 143 -7.91 -11.53 17.41
CA TYR A 143 -6.78 -10.99 18.17
C TYR A 143 -6.04 -9.98 17.28
N LEU A 144 -5.71 -8.80 17.82
CA LEU A 144 -5.05 -7.73 17.08
C LEU A 144 -3.60 -7.62 17.52
N VAL A 145 -2.68 -7.52 16.56
CA VAL A 145 -1.27 -7.25 16.82
C VAL A 145 -0.75 -6.21 15.83
N GLY A 146 -0.03 -5.19 16.32
CA GLY A 146 0.47 -4.11 15.48
C GLY A 146 1.82 -3.59 15.90
N SER A 147 2.49 -2.84 15.03
CA SER A 147 3.65 -2.03 15.39
C SER A 147 3.21 -0.76 16.13
N ASP A 148 4.05 -0.26 17.03
CA ASP A 148 3.72 0.87 17.90
C ASP A 148 3.88 2.21 17.16
N TYR A 149 2.89 2.56 16.30
CA TYR A 149 2.73 3.89 15.69
C TYR A 149 1.30 4.09 15.17
N ILE A 150 0.99 5.27 14.60
CA ILE A 150 -0.38 5.73 14.32
C ILE A 150 -1.20 4.77 13.43
N TYR A 151 -0.64 4.23 12.33
CA TYR A 151 -1.38 3.38 11.39
C TYR A 151 -1.93 2.10 12.04
N PRO A 152 -1.15 1.30 12.81
CA PRO A 152 -1.68 0.12 13.49
C PRO A 152 -2.79 0.42 14.48
N TYR A 153 -2.68 1.49 15.27
CA TYR A 153 -3.73 1.87 16.22
C TYR A 153 -5.06 2.13 15.52
N GLU A 154 -5.04 2.93 14.46
CA GLU A 154 -6.26 3.27 13.73
C GLU A 154 -6.81 2.10 12.92
N SER A 155 -5.95 1.30 12.28
CA SER A 155 -6.39 0.12 11.53
C SER A 155 -6.97 -0.97 12.45
N ASN A 156 -6.38 -1.17 13.62
CA ASN A 156 -6.89 -2.09 14.63
C ASN A 156 -8.24 -1.59 15.21
N ARG A 157 -8.40 -0.28 15.39
CA ARG A 157 -9.69 0.31 15.76
C ARG A 157 -10.75 0.04 14.69
N ILE A 158 -10.44 0.28 13.41
CA ILE A 158 -11.34 -0.01 12.29
C ILE A 158 -11.73 -1.49 12.26
N MET A 159 -10.76 -2.40 12.37
CA MET A 159 -11.05 -3.84 12.41
C MET A 159 -11.93 -4.21 13.61
N THR A 160 -11.68 -3.61 14.77
CA THR A 160 -12.52 -3.81 15.96
C THR A 160 -13.96 -3.38 15.72
N ASP A 161 -14.17 -2.22 15.11
CA ASP A 161 -15.49 -1.68 14.81
C ASP A 161 -16.22 -2.57 13.78
N LEU A 162 -15.53 -3.05 12.74
CA LEU A 162 -16.10 -3.96 11.76
C LEU A 162 -16.51 -5.31 12.36
N VAL A 163 -15.65 -5.90 13.19
CA VAL A 163 -15.96 -7.17 13.86
C VAL A 163 -17.17 -7.01 14.80
N ARG A 164 -17.24 -5.94 15.57
CA ARG A 164 -18.35 -5.65 16.50
C ARG A 164 -19.69 -5.38 15.83
N GLN A 165 -19.73 -5.12 14.51
CA GLN A 165 -21.00 -5.04 13.77
C GLN A 165 -21.68 -6.41 13.65
N ARG A 166 -20.97 -7.51 13.81
CA ARG A 166 -21.54 -8.87 13.90
C ARG A 166 -22.02 -9.15 15.32
N GLN A 167 -23.13 -9.88 15.43
CA GLN A 167 -23.79 -10.13 16.72
C GLN A 167 -22.90 -10.86 17.74
N ARG A 168 -21.95 -11.69 17.27
CA ARG A 168 -20.99 -12.45 18.08
C ARG A 168 -19.54 -11.95 17.91
N GLY A 169 -19.37 -10.84 17.22
CA GLY A 169 -18.06 -10.29 16.93
C GLY A 169 -17.35 -9.81 18.19
N GLU A 170 -16.15 -10.33 18.44
CA GLU A 170 -15.38 -10.07 19.65
C GLU A 170 -13.90 -9.81 19.35
N LYS A 171 -13.39 -8.68 19.85
CA LYS A 171 -11.95 -8.48 20.00
C LYS A 171 -11.50 -9.14 21.28
N VAL A 172 -10.76 -10.27 21.20
CA VAL A 172 -10.34 -11.07 22.35
C VAL A 172 -9.02 -10.61 22.96
N GLY A 173 -8.22 -9.84 22.23
CA GLY A 173 -6.95 -9.29 22.71
C GLY A 173 -6.37 -8.29 21.73
N GLU A 174 -5.39 -7.50 22.19
CA GLU A 174 -4.69 -6.51 21.40
C GLU A 174 -3.33 -6.23 22.01
N ARG A 175 -2.27 -6.25 21.18
CA ARG A 175 -0.90 -5.90 21.60
C ARG A 175 -0.17 -5.14 20.52
N TYR A 176 0.79 -4.32 20.96
CA TYR A 176 1.68 -3.57 20.09
C TYR A 176 3.13 -3.90 20.43
N VAL A 177 3.97 -3.96 19.39
CA VAL A 177 5.41 -4.20 19.47
C VAL A 177 6.17 -3.02 18.87
N PRO A 178 7.41 -2.74 19.29
CA PRO A 178 8.24 -1.70 18.67
C PRO A 178 8.39 -1.93 17.15
N LEU A 179 8.68 -0.85 16.39
CA LEU A 179 8.97 -0.96 14.94
C LEU A 179 10.20 -1.84 14.66
N ASP A 180 11.20 -1.77 15.53
CA ASP A 180 12.43 -2.56 15.54
C ASP A 180 12.34 -3.81 16.42
N ALA A 181 11.12 -4.39 16.57
CA ALA A 181 10.88 -5.54 17.42
C ALA A 181 11.82 -6.71 17.11
N THR A 182 12.15 -7.43 18.17
CA THR A 182 12.93 -8.67 18.13
C THR A 182 12.03 -9.89 18.35
N GLY A 183 12.56 -11.11 18.24
CA GLY A 183 11.80 -12.33 18.54
C GLY A 183 11.29 -12.40 19.99
N GLU A 184 11.96 -11.74 20.95
CA GLU A 184 11.55 -11.70 22.34
C GLU A 184 10.21 -10.96 22.53
N ASP A 185 10.00 -9.87 21.78
CA ASP A 185 8.79 -9.04 21.86
C ASP A 185 7.53 -9.81 21.45
N PHE A 186 7.68 -10.88 20.67
CA PHE A 186 6.55 -11.71 20.24
C PHE A 186 6.23 -12.86 21.20
N LYS A 187 7.05 -13.17 22.20
CA LYS A 187 6.78 -14.27 23.17
C LYS A 187 5.48 -14.04 23.95
N ASP A 188 5.31 -12.83 24.47
CA ASP A 188 4.09 -12.47 25.22
C ASP A 188 2.86 -12.39 24.30
N VAL A 189 3.05 -11.97 23.05
CA VAL A 189 1.99 -11.97 22.03
C VAL A 189 1.50 -13.39 21.76
N ILE A 190 2.43 -14.32 21.53
CA ILE A 190 2.11 -15.74 21.29
C ILE A 190 1.46 -16.40 22.51
N ALA A 191 1.95 -16.11 23.72
CA ALA A 191 1.37 -16.64 24.96
C ALA A 191 -0.08 -16.16 25.15
N ASP A 192 -0.34 -14.88 24.87
CA ASP A 192 -1.68 -14.29 24.97
C ASP A 192 -2.62 -14.87 23.89
N ILE A 193 -2.17 -15.07 22.66
CA ILE A 193 -2.93 -15.74 21.59
C ILE A 193 -3.33 -17.16 21.99
N LYS A 194 -2.40 -17.92 22.59
CA LYS A 194 -2.67 -19.28 23.10
C LYS A 194 -3.76 -19.30 24.18
N ASP A 195 -3.74 -18.32 25.10
CA ASP A 195 -4.75 -18.19 26.15
C ASP A 195 -6.12 -17.79 25.59
N LYS A 196 -6.15 -16.81 24.69
CA LYS A 196 -7.39 -16.22 24.15
C LYS A 196 -8.07 -17.05 23.07
N GLN A 197 -7.33 -17.92 22.38
CA GLN A 197 -7.83 -18.79 21.31
C GLN A 197 -8.73 -18.05 20.30
N PRO A 198 -8.23 -17.04 19.58
CA PRO A 198 -8.99 -16.34 18.55
C PRO A 198 -9.30 -17.26 17.36
N HIS A 199 -10.25 -16.86 16.51
CA HIS A 199 -10.50 -17.52 15.24
C HIS A 199 -9.52 -17.04 14.16
N PHE A 200 -9.05 -15.82 14.26
CA PHE A 200 -7.99 -15.29 13.41
C PHE A 200 -7.20 -14.19 14.13
N ILE A 201 -6.01 -13.93 13.63
CA ILE A 201 -5.15 -12.83 14.09
C ILE A 201 -5.16 -11.76 13.00
N PHE A 202 -5.47 -10.51 13.35
CA PHE A 202 -5.29 -9.39 12.44
C PHE A 202 -3.97 -8.70 12.74
N SER A 203 -3.07 -8.68 11.75
CA SER A 203 -1.73 -8.11 11.89
C SER A 203 -1.59 -6.82 11.13
N THR A 204 -1.18 -5.78 11.84
CA THR A 204 -0.70 -4.49 11.34
C THR A 204 0.77 -4.26 11.70
N VAL A 205 1.51 -5.34 11.95
CA VAL A 205 2.96 -5.33 12.09
C VAL A 205 3.58 -5.05 10.72
N VAL A 206 4.58 -4.18 10.66
CA VAL A 206 5.21 -3.74 9.41
C VAL A 206 6.73 -3.90 9.43
N GLY A 207 7.33 -3.85 8.26
CA GLY A 207 8.79 -3.90 8.08
C GLY A 207 9.39 -5.23 8.50
N ASN A 208 10.63 -5.17 8.99
CA ASN A 208 11.40 -6.36 9.37
C ASN A 208 10.75 -7.19 10.50
N SER A 209 9.94 -6.56 11.35
CA SER A 209 9.23 -7.22 12.44
C SER A 209 8.15 -8.18 11.96
N THR A 210 7.62 -8.00 10.74
CA THR A 210 6.58 -8.85 10.16
C THR A 210 7.03 -10.32 10.09
N GLN A 211 8.21 -10.58 9.54
CA GLN A 211 8.74 -11.96 9.44
C GLN A 211 8.92 -12.63 10.81
N LEU A 212 9.23 -11.87 11.86
CA LEU A 212 9.42 -12.41 13.22
C LEU A 212 8.09 -12.87 13.82
N LEU A 213 7.00 -12.12 13.59
CA LEU A 213 5.66 -12.54 13.99
C LEU A 213 5.25 -13.86 13.33
N TYR A 214 5.45 -13.98 12.00
CA TYR A 214 5.06 -15.19 11.26
C TYR A 214 5.90 -16.41 11.66
N ARG A 215 7.20 -16.23 11.94
CA ARG A 215 8.05 -17.28 12.51
C ARG A 215 7.61 -17.69 13.91
N ALA A 216 7.37 -16.71 14.80
CA ALA A 216 6.88 -17.01 16.15
C ALA A 216 5.53 -17.74 16.13
N TYR A 217 4.65 -17.40 15.19
CA TYR A 217 3.40 -18.12 14.95
C TYR A 217 3.66 -19.57 14.52
N ALA A 218 4.53 -19.81 13.56
CA ALA A 218 4.87 -21.15 13.06
C ALA A 218 5.57 -22.00 14.14
N ASP A 219 6.52 -21.43 14.88
CA ASP A 219 7.24 -22.09 15.97
C ASP A 219 6.31 -22.45 17.13
N ALA A 220 5.22 -21.72 17.32
CA ALA A 220 4.19 -22.02 18.30
C ALA A 220 3.29 -23.20 17.90
N GLY A 221 3.39 -23.70 16.67
CA GLY A 221 2.62 -24.80 16.13
C GLY A 221 1.16 -24.45 15.80
N PHE A 222 0.86 -23.18 15.55
CA PHE A 222 -0.46 -22.76 15.10
C PHE A 222 -0.71 -23.19 13.65
N ASP A 223 -1.98 -23.47 13.32
CA ASP A 223 -2.39 -23.92 11.98
C ASP A 223 -3.14 -22.78 11.24
N PRO A 224 -2.59 -22.27 10.13
CA PRO A 224 -3.24 -21.20 9.36
C PRO A 224 -4.57 -21.63 8.72
N ARG A 225 -4.87 -22.93 8.63
CA ARG A 225 -6.17 -23.41 8.15
C ARG A 225 -7.29 -23.16 9.16
N THR A 226 -6.97 -23.00 10.43
CA THR A 226 -7.95 -22.84 11.52
C THR A 226 -7.84 -21.48 12.22
N MET A 227 -6.66 -20.86 12.24
CA MET A 227 -6.40 -19.58 12.88
C MET A 227 -5.37 -18.76 12.10
N PRO A 228 -5.66 -18.35 10.86
CA PRO A 228 -4.69 -17.62 10.06
C PRO A 228 -4.38 -16.23 10.60
N ILE A 229 -3.22 -15.70 10.21
CA ILE A 229 -2.94 -14.28 10.26
C ILE A 229 -3.60 -13.63 9.03
N ALA A 230 -4.39 -12.59 9.27
CA ALA A 230 -4.97 -11.71 8.25
C ALA A 230 -4.22 -10.39 8.25
N SER A 231 -3.81 -9.87 7.09
CA SER A 231 -3.02 -8.65 7.00
C SER A 231 -3.45 -7.76 5.83
N LEU A 232 -3.14 -6.47 5.94
CA LEU A 232 -3.23 -5.50 4.85
C LEU A 232 -1.86 -5.13 4.30
N THR A 233 -0.79 -5.47 5.03
CA THR A 233 0.58 -5.03 4.76
C THR A 233 1.53 -6.18 4.44
N THR A 234 1.14 -7.43 4.67
CA THR A 234 1.96 -8.60 4.33
C THR A 234 1.63 -9.05 2.91
N LEU A 235 2.51 -8.78 1.99
CA LEU A 235 2.36 -9.07 0.56
C LEU A 235 3.56 -9.90 0.06
N GLU A 236 3.73 -10.02 -1.27
CA GLU A 236 4.76 -10.86 -1.88
C GLU A 236 6.19 -10.50 -1.44
N ALA A 237 6.48 -9.21 -1.24
CA ALA A 237 7.82 -8.78 -0.82
C ALA A 237 8.15 -9.23 0.62
N GLU A 238 7.18 -9.18 1.52
CA GLU A 238 7.31 -9.67 2.90
C GLU A 238 7.39 -11.19 2.94
N LEU A 239 6.56 -11.89 2.13
CA LEU A 239 6.61 -13.35 2.03
C LEU A 239 7.97 -13.85 1.54
N ALA A 240 8.56 -13.16 0.57
CA ALA A 240 9.90 -13.51 0.05
C ALA A 240 10.99 -13.46 1.13
N GLN A 241 10.85 -12.59 2.15
CA GLN A 241 11.79 -12.47 3.27
C GLN A 241 11.59 -13.51 4.37
N MET A 242 10.37 -14.05 4.51
CA MET A 242 10.05 -15.02 5.57
C MET A 242 10.72 -16.38 5.37
N GLY A 243 11.05 -16.72 4.14
CA GLY A 243 11.48 -18.03 3.72
C GLY A 243 10.30 -18.92 3.31
N LYS A 244 10.64 -20.01 2.64
CA LYS A 244 9.65 -20.90 2.01
C LYS A 244 8.67 -21.49 3.04
N GLY A 245 7.39 -21.36 2.76
CA GLY A 245 6.30 -21.98 3.51
C GLY A 245 5.88 -21.24 4.80
N VAL A 246 6.68 -20.33 5.34
CA VAL A 246 6.35 -19.63 6.61
C VAL A 246 5.09 -18.78 6.49
N GLY A 247 4.89 -18.14 5.35
CA GLY A 247 3.70 -17.32 5.08
C GLY A 247 2.51 -18.09 4.51
N ALA A 248 2.65 -19.38 4.20
CA ALA A 248 1.62 -20.15 3.50
C ALA A 248 0.33 -20.30 4.34
N GLY A 249 -0.83 -20.20 3.67
CA GLY A 249 -2.16 -20.32 4.29
C GLY A 249 -2.66 -19.05 4.98
N HIS A 250 -1.84 -18.02 5.12
CA HIS A 250 -2.24 -16.74 5.67
C HIS A 250 -2.95 -15.86 4.63
N VAL A 251 -3.75 -14.90 5.09
CA VAL A 251 -4.69 -14.14 4.24
C VAL A 251 -4.27 -12.69 4.16
N SER A 252 -4.30 -12.12 2.96
CA SER A 252 -4.10 -10.67 2.77
C SER A 252 -5.19 -10.06 1.89
N ALA A 253 -5.49 -8.78 2.16
CA ALA A 253 -6.34 -7.97 1.31
C ALA A 253 -5.53 -6.84 0.68
N ALA A 254 -5.54 -6.76 -0.64
CA ALA A 254 -4.89 -5.71 -1.41
C ALA A 254 -5.58 -5.51 -2.76
N PRO A 255 -5.42 -4.36 -3.40
CA PRO A 255 -5.94 -4.16 -4.76
C PRO A 255 -5.15 -4.90 -5.83
N TYR A 256 -3.90 -5.25 -5.55
CA TYR A 256 -3.01 -5.91 -6.50
C TYR A 256 -2.27 -7.08 -5.85
N PHE A 257 -2.14 -8.17 -6.61
CA PHE A 257 -1.24 -9.29 -6.39
C PHE A 257 -0.54 -9.64 -7.71
N GLN A 258 0.69 -10.13 -7.68
CA GLN A 258 1.41 -10.52 -8.91
C GLN A 258 0.67 -11.58 -9.74
N SER A 259 -0.15 -12.40 -9.10
CA SER A 259 -0.93 -13.47 -9.71
C SER A 259 -2.12 -12.98 -10.56
N ILE A 260 -2.38 -11.68 -10.64
CA ILE A 260 -3.43 -11.13 -11.51
C ILE A 260 -3.12 -11.46 -12.97
N ALA A 261 -4.08 -12.10 -13.65
CA ALA A 261 -3.91 -12.59 -15.03
C ALA A 261 -4.34 -11.58 -16.11
N THR A 262 -4.24 -10.26 -15.85
CA THR A 262 -4.50 -9.27 -16.91
C THR A 262 -3.32 -9.20 -17.88
N PRO A 263 -3.57 -8.98 -19.18
CA PRO A 263 -2.49 -8.83 -20.16
C PRO A 263 -1.51 -7.70 -19.78
N LYS A 264 -2.04 -6.60 -19.21
CA LYS A 264 -1.22 -5.47 -18.75
C LYS A 264 -0.29 -5.86 -17.61
N ASN A 265 -0.77 -6.67 -16.63
CA ASN A 265 0.06 -7.13 -15.53
C ASN A 265 1.19 -8.04 -16.01
N ILE A 266 0.85 -9.01 -16.87
CA ILE A 266 1.83 -9.97 -17.42
C ILE A 266 2.95 -9.22 -18.15
N ASP A 267 2.59 -8.31 -19.07
CA ASP A 267 3.54 -7.48 -19.83
C ASP A 267 4.41 -6.60 -18.91
N SER A 268 3.78 -5.92 -17.93
CA SER A 268 4.51 -5.05 -17.00
C SER A 268 5.50 -5.83 -16.13
N LEU A 269 5.12 -7.01 -15.62
CA LEU A 269 6.02 -7.86 -14.83
C LEU A 269 7.19 -8.40 -15.65
N GLU A 270 6.95 -8.80 -16.89
CA GLU A 270 8.02 -9.27 -17.80
C GLU A 270 9.04 -8.17 -18.09
N LYS A 271 8.57 -6.99 -18.47
CA LYS A 271 9.41 -5.81 -18.72
C LYS A 271 10.18 -5.37 -17.48
N PHE A 272 9.50 -5.34 -16.32
CA PHE A 272 10.12 -5.01 -15.05
C PHE A 272 11.25 -5.96 -14.69
N ARG A 273 11.01 -7.28 -14.77
CA ARG A 273 12.03 -8.30 -14.50
C ARG A 273 13.21 -8.24 -15.48
N THR A 274 12.92 -7.94 -16.73
CA THR A 274 13.98 -7.73 -17.75
C THR A 274 14.86 -6.54 -17.40
N ARG A 275 14.28 -5.46 -16.87
CA ARG A 275 14.99 -4.21 -16.56
C ARG A 275 15.71 -4.23 -15.22
N PHE A 276 15.10 -4.80 -14.18
CA PHE A 276 15.58 -4.72 -12.80
C PHE A 276 15.94 -6.08 -12.18
N GLY A 277 15.79 -7.18 -12.93
CA GLY A 277 16.01 -8.53 -12.39
C GLY A 277 14.86 -9.02 -11.51
N THR A 278 15.13 -10.05 -10.71
CA THR A 278 14.14 -10.72 -9.86
C THR A 278 14.34 -10.45 -8.36
N ASP A 279 15.34 -9.68 -7.99
CA ASP A 279 15.70 -9.41 -6.58
C ASP A 279 14.69 -8.48 -5.88
N VAL A 280 14.00 -7.65 -6.65
CA VAL A 280 12.92 -6.79 -6.14
C VAL A 280 11.59 -7.41 -6.52
N VAL A 281 10.77 -7.68 -5.51
CA VAL A 281 9.49 -8.36 -5.65
C VAL A 281 8.37 -7.33 -5.79
N PRO A 282 7.69 -7.23 -6.95
CA PRO A 282 6.52 -6.37 -7.10
C PRO A 282 5.40 -6.76 -6.13
N ASN A 283 4.70 -5.76 -5.61
CA ASN A 283 3.53 -5.89 -4.74
C ASN A 283 2.54 -4.74 -4.99
N ALA A 284 1.49 -4.62 -4.18
CA ALA A 284 0.51 -3.54 -4.35
C ALA A 284 1.13 -2.13 -4.24
N GLY A 285 2.17 -1.96 -3.43
CA GLY A 285 2.90 -0.69 -3.35
C GLY A 285 3.72 -0.39 -4.60
N TRP A 286 4.33 -1.41 -5.20
CA TRP A 286 5.00 -1.30 -6.50
C TRP A 286 4.04 -0.87 -7.60
N GLU A 287 2.87 -1.50 -7.66
CA GLU A 287 1.87 -1.22 -8.68
C GLU A 287 1.28 0.19 -8.54
N ALA A 288 0.96 0.62 -7.32
CA ALA A 288 0.51 1.97 -7.05
C ALA A 288 1.57 3.01 -7.43
N ALA A 289 2.85 2.74 -7.11
CA ALA A 289 3.98 3.58 -7.46
C ALA A 289 4.26 3.62 -8.98
N TYR A 290 3.93 2.55 -9.69
CA TYR A 290 4.05 2.47 -11.14
C TYR A 290 2.97 3.31 -11.84
N PHE A 291 1.69 3.08 -11.56
CA PHE A 291 0.64 3.75 -12.32
C PHE A 291 0.52 5.25 -12.00
N GLN A 292 0.87 5.71 -10.80
CA GLN A 292 0.84 7.12 -10.44
C GLN A 292 1.75 7.99 -11.32
N VAL A 293 2.91 7.46 -11.75
CA VAL A 293 3.84 8.17 -12.65
C VAL A 293 3.22 8.32 -14.04
N HIS A 294 2.56 7.29 -14.56
CA HIS A 294 1.87 7.38 -15.84
C HIS A 294 0.72 8.39 -15.80
N MET A 295 -0.05 8.42 -14.69
CA MET A 295 -1.10 9.42 -14.52
C MET A 295 -0.53 10.84 -14.42
N PHE A 296 0.58 11.03 -13.68
CA PHE A 296 1.31 12.29 -13.66
C PHE A 296 1.75 12.70 -15.07
N ALA A 297 2.35 11.77 -15.81
CA ALA A 297 2.84 12.06 -17.17
C ALA A 297 1.71 12.51 -18.12
N GLN A 298 0.56 11.83 -18.06
CA GLN A 298 -0.62 12.22 -18.85
C GLN A 298 -1.17 13.58 -18.43
N ALA A 299 -1.28 13.85 -17.12
CA ALA A 299 -1.74 15.15 -16.63
C ALA A 299 -0.79 16.28 -17.02
N MET A 300 0.53 16.05 -16.91
CA MET A 300 1.56 16.99 -17.32
C MET A 300 1.55 17.24 -18.84
N GLN A 301 1.27 16.21 -19.65
CA GLN A 301 1.13 16.33 -21.09
C GLN A 301 -0.04 17.24 -21.48
N LEU A 302 -1.15 17.16 -20.73
CA LEU A 302 -2.35 17.97 -20.96
C LEU A 302 -2.19 19.41 -20.44
N SER A 303 -1.59 19.56 -19.26
CA SER A 303 -1.43 20.87 -18.60
C SER A 303 -0.28 21.72 -19.17
N GLY A 304 0.76 21.06 -19.67
CA GLY A 304 2.03 21.69 -20.07
C GLY A 304 2.85 22.27 -18.90
N SER A 305 2.42 22.04 -17.64
CA SER A 305 3.04 22.59 -16.43
C SER A 305 2.97 21.59 -15.28
N ASP A 306 4.03 21.56 -14.46
CA ASP A 306 4.11 20.75 -13.22
C ASP A 306 3.62 21.50 -11.96
N ALA A 307 3.09 22.71 -12.12
CA ALA A 307 2.44 23.43 -11.04
C ALA A 307 1.14 22.71 -10.62
N ILE A 308 0.92 22.57 -9.33
CA ILE A 308 -0.24 21.82 -8.79
C ILE A 308 -1.57 22.33 -9.34
N ASP A 309 -1.75 23.65 -9.44
CA ASP A 309 -2.98 24.27 -9.93
C ASP A 309 -3.27 23.95 -11.41
N ALA A 310 -2.23 23.61 -12.18
CA ALA A 310 -2.36 23.18 -13.57
C ALA A 310 -2.54 21.64 -13.67
N LEU A 311 -1.90 20.87 -12.79
CA LEU A 311 -1.97 19.41 -12.81
C LEU A 311 -3.29 18.87 -12.28
N MET A 312 -3.77 19.36 -11.12
CA MET A 312 -4.92 18.80 -10.42
C MET A 312 -6.19 18.75 -11.26
N PRO A 313 -6.59 19.79 -12.06
CA PRO A 313 -7.77 19.71 -12.91
C PRO A 313 -7.70 18.57 -13.95
N ASN A 314 -6.49 18.16 -14.36
CA ASN A 314 -6.28 17.07 -15.32
C ASN A 314 -6.13 15.69 -14.63
N LEU A 315 -5.73 15.66 -13.36
CA LEU A 315 -5.63 14.42 -12.56
C LEU A 315 -6.99 13.97 -12.03
N LEU A 316 -7.80 14.91 -11.58
CA LEU A 316 -9.10 14.60 -10.99
C LEU A 316 -10.07 14.02 -12.03
N GLY A 317 -10.53 12.81 -11.79
CA GLY A 317 -11.36 12.05 -12.73
C GLY A 317 -10.59 11.30 -13.81
N MET A 318 -9.25 11.42 -13.88
CA MET A 318 -8.42 10.69 -14.83
C MET A 318 -8.52 9.19 -14.60
N GLU A 319 -8.62 8.45 -15.70
CA GLU A 319 -8.59 6.98 -15.72
C GLU A 319 -7.26 6.48 -16.32
N PHE A 320 -6.81 5.32 -15.83
CA PHE A 320 -5.63 4.65 -16.36
C PHE A 320 -5.81 3.13 -16.33
N ASP A 321 -5.37 2.43 -17.38
CA ASP A 321 -5.36 0.97 -17.45
C ASP A 321 -4.12 0.45 -16.72
N ALA A 322 -4.24 0.26 -15.40
CA ALA A 322 -3.19 -0.24 -14.52
C ALA A 322 -3.11 -1.78 -14.55
N PRO A 323 -2.03 -2.40 -14.03
CA PRO A 323 -1.91 -3.86 -13.91
C PRO A 323 -3.09 -4.53 -13.19
N GLN A 324 -3.67 -3.89 -12.18
CA GLN A 324 -4.84 -4.38 -11.44
C GLN A 324 -6.16 -4.25 -12.19
N GLY A 325 -6.22 -3.43 -13.25
CA GLY A 325 -7.43 -3.03 -13.96
C GLY A 325 -7.51 -1.52 -14.15
N ARG A 326 -8.63 -1.03 -14.66
CA ARG A 326 -8.82 0.41 -14.90
C ARG A 326 -9.08 1.16 -13.60
N VAL A 327 -8.08 1.93 -13.17
CA VAL A 327 -8.15 2.80 -11.98
C VAL A 327 -8.60 4.21 -12.36
N ARG A 328 -9.13 4.96 -11.38
CA ARG A 328 -9.58 6.35 -11.58
C ARG A 328 -9.32 7.18 -10.32
N ILE A 329 -8.76 8.37 -10.46
CA ILE A 329 -8.66 9.32 -9.34
C ILE A 329 -10.02 9.96 -9.09
N ASP A 330 -10.52 9.82 -7.86
CA ASP A 330 -11.77 10.42 -7.44
C ASP A 330 -11.65 11.95 -7.31
N PRO A 331 -12.52 12.73 -7.98
CA PRO A 331 -12.43 14.19 -7.96
C PRO A 331 -12.83 14.82 -6.62
N SER A 332 -13.52 14.09 -5.75
CA SER A 332 -14.04 14.64 -4.49
C SER A 332 -13.07 14.53 -3.33
N ASN A 333 -12.14 13.55 -3.38
CA ASN A 333 -11.25 13.25 -2.25
C ASN A 333 -9.81 12.92 -2.63
N HIS A 334 -9.44 13.02 -3.91
CA HIS A 334 -8.10 12.77 -4.46
C HIS A 334 -7.55 11.34 -4.28
N HIS A 335 -8.41 10.39 -3.90
CA HIS A 335 -8.06 8.99 -3.78
C HIS A 335 -8.36 8.24 -5.08
N THR A 336 -7.84 7.04 -5.19
CA THR A 336 -7.99 6.22 -6.39
C THR A 336 -9.06 5.15 -6.20
N CYS A 337 -9.97 5.00 -7.15
CA CYS A 337 -10.89 3.85 -7.24
C CYS A 337 -10.05 2.61 -7.61
N LEU A 338 -10.08 1.58 -6.77
CA LEU A 338 -9.24 0.39 -6.87
C LEU A 338 -10.09 -0.89 -6.84
N PHE A 339 -9.47 -2.02 -7.21
CA PHE A 339 -10.11 -3.34 -7.22
C PHE A 339 -9.72 -4.17 -5.99
N PRO A 340 -10.48 -4.15 -4.89
CA PRO A 340 -10.20 -4.99 -3.73
C PRO A 340 -10.14 -6.48 -4.08
N ARG A 341 -9.13 -7.16 -3.54
CA ARG A 341 -8.92 -8.61 -3.65
C ARG A 341 -8.54 -9.21 -2.32
N ILE A 342 -8.90 -10.48 -2.14
CA ILE A 342 -8.43 -11.32 -1.04
C ILE A 342 -7.56 -12.41 -1.63
N GLY A 343 -6.35 -12.54 -1.12
CA GLY A 343 -5.40 -13.58 -1.49
C GLY A 343 -5.04 -14.47 -0.29
N ILE A 344 -4.85 -15.75 -0.55
CA ILE A 344 -4.26 -16.68 0.41
C ILE A 344 -2.85 -16.99 -0.08
N ALA A 345 -1.86 -16.80 0.79
CA ALA A 345 -0.47 -17.04 0.47
C ALA A 345 -0.21 -18.55 0.26
N ASN A 346 0.59 -18.89 -0.73
CA ASN A 346 0.99 -20.27 -1.05
C ASN A 346 2.45 -20.55 -0.67
N ASP A 347 2.89 -21.79 -0.86
CA ASP A 347 4.26 -22.24 -0.52
C ASP A 347 5.35 -21.55 -1.36
N GLU A 348 5.01 -21.00 -2.51
CA GLU A 348 5.93 -20.28 -3.40
C GLU A 348 6.09 -18.81 -3.05
N GLY A 349 5.43 -18.32 -1.97
CA GLY A 349 5.43 -16.91 -1.57
C GLY A 349 4.63 -16.00 -2.49
N GLN A 350 3.64 -16.58 -3.19
CA GLN A 350 2.67 -15.88 -4.02
C GLN A 350 1.28 -15.97 -3.41
N PHE A 351 0.33 -15.16 -3.92
CA PHE A 351 -1.06 -15.22 -3.49
C PHE A 351 -1.95 -15.90 -4.53
N THR A 352 -2.76 -16.84 -4.05
CA THR A 352 -3.93 -17.34 -4.79
C THR A 352 -5.09 -16.42 -4.49
N ILE A 353 -5.61 -15.71 -5.48
CA ILE A 353 -6.77 -14.82 -5.34
C ILE A 353 -8.02 -15.66 -5.14
N VAL A 354 -8.66 -15.54 -3.98
CA VAL A 354 -9.88 -16.28 -3.62
C VAL A 354 -11.14 -15.43 -3.72
N ARG A 355 -11.00 -14.11 -3.66
CA ARG A 355 -12.09 -13.15 -3.95
C ARG A 355 -11.54 -11.93 -4.67
N GLU A 356 -12.31 -11.37 -5.58
CA GLU A 356 -11.99 -10.11 -6.23
C GLU A 356 -13.24 -9.28 -6.52
N ALA A 357 -13.10 -7.96 -6.47
CA ALA A 357 -14.14 -7.04 -6.88
C ALA A 357 -14.30 -7.07 -8.41
N THR A 358 -15.53 -7.13 -8.90
CA THR A 358 -15.84 -7.13 -10.34
C THR A 358 -15.75 -5.75 -10.98
N ARG A 359 -15.67 -4.71 -10.17
CA ARG A 359 -15.51 -3.30 -10.55
C ARG A 359 -14.67 -2.55 -9.53
N ALA A 360 -14.05 -1.45 -9.95
CA ALA A 360 -13.34 -0.59 -9.03
C ALA A 360 -14.28 -0.03 -7.95
N VAL A 361 -13.83 -0.07 -6.70
CA VAL A 361 -14.55 0.43 -5.54
C VAL A 361 -14.19 1.89 -5.32
N HIS A 362 -15.20 2.72 -5.14
CA HIS A 362 -15.03 4.14 -4.82
C HIS A 362 -14.36 4.30 -3.45
N PRO A 363 -13.34 5.16 -3.31
CA PRO A 363 -12.67 5.35 -2.03
C PRO A 363 -13.55 6.11 -1.03
N ASP A 364 -13.64 5.61 0.20
CA ASP A 364 -14.25 6.30 1.34
C ASP A 364 -13.23 6.41 2.48
N PRO A 365 -12.33 7.41 2.43
CA PRO A 365 -11.27 7.57 3.42
C PRO A 365 -11.78 7.88 4.83
N TYR A 366 -13.02 8.33 4.98
CA TYR A 366 -13.65 8.64 6.26
C TYR A 366 -14.58 7.54 6.78
N LEU A 367 -14.76 6.46 6.01
CA LEU A 367 -15.67 5.36 6.35
C LEU A 367 -17.09 5.82 6.72
N ILE A 368 -17.63 6.78 5.95
CA ILE A 368 -18.97 7.34 6.19
C ILE A 368 -20.04 6.28 5.94
N ALA A 369 -19.84 5.41 4.95
CA ALA A 369 -20.77 4.35 4.55
C ALA A 369 -20.18 2.96 4.88
N HIS A 370 -19.67 2.75 6.09
CA HIS A 370 -18.96 1.52 6.48
C HIS A 370 -19.84 0.49 7.19
N SER A 371 -21.02 0.19 6.69
CA SER A 371 -21.74 -0.99 7.16
C SER A 371 -21.34 -2.23 6.37
N LEU A 372 -21.16 -3.38 7.04
CA LEU A 372 -20.87 -4.67 6.40
C LEU A 372 -21.98 -5.12 5.42
N GLY A 373 -23.14 -4.47 5.41
CA GLY A 373 -24.24 -4.79 4.49
C GLY A 373 -24.28 -3.97 3.21
N ASP A 374 -23.60 -2.82 3.18
CA ASP A 374 -23.72 -1.87 2.06
C ASP A 374 -22.70 -2.15 0.92
N TRP A 375 -21.77 -3.06 1.14
CA TRP A 375 -20.66 -3.40 0.24
C TRP A 375 -20.95 -4.66 -0.57
N THR A 376 -22.15 -4.85 -1.09
CA THR A 376 -22.43 -5.88 -2.10
C THR A 376 -21.75 -5.56 -3.44
N VAL A 377 -20.43 -5.37 -3.38
CA VAL A 377 -19.59 -5.59 -4.55
C VAL A 377 -19.60 -7.10 -4.76
N SER A 378 -20.16 -7.54 -5.88
CA SER A 378 -20.19 -8.98 -6.23
C SER A 378 -18.75 -9.50 -6.28
N LEU A 379 -18.28 -10.07 -5.18
CA LEU A 379 -17.00 -10.78 -5.13
C LEU A 379 -17.19 -12.11 -5.84
N LYS A 380 -16.41 -12.37 -6.88
CA LYS A 380 -16.38 -13.70 -7.53
C LYS A 380 -15.36 -14.55 -6.82
N THR A 381 -15.75 -15.75 -6.39
CA THR A 381 -14.78 -16.79 -6.03
C THR A 381 -14.12 -17.26 -7.33
N PRO A 382 -12.78 -17.25 -7.44
CA PRO A 382 -12.10 -17.86 -8.58
C PRO A 382 -12.48 -19.34 -8.66
N LYS A 383 -12.74 -19.83 -9.87
CA LYS A 383 -13.05 -21.27 -10.13
C LYS A 383 -11.79 -22.10 -10.01
#